data_25ef15cdf44e0006545453a864717c8b
#
_entry.id   25ef15cdf44e0006545453a864717c8b
#
_cell.length_a   1.000
_cell.length_b   1.000
_cell.length_c   1.000
_cell.angle_alpha   90.00
_cell.angle_beta   90.00
_cell.angle_gamma   90.00
#
_symmetry.space_group_name_H-M   'P 1'
#
loop_
_entity.id
_entity.type
_entity.pdbx_description
1 polymer ?
#
loop_
_entity_poly.entity_id
_entity_poly.type
_entity_poly.pdbx_seq_one_letter_code
_entity_poly.pdbx_strand_id
1 'polypeptide(L)'
;MKPRADLTQKKNDWTKPAAMSIPKEGYFKVEKGRYGPVYPRTPACYGFTIIAKIKPGREEAIRAYGKRIEETIAGLPDALAVLKLHYLRWVLFDHDTRFMYQAIFDTDFDKYTEDAIALFRKAGIDTVFENLEGFPLDWKTNTEAFVRFVREHQCNSFLEY
;
A
#
# COMPACT_ATOMS: atom_id res chain seq x y z
N MET A 1 24.85 -35.48 15.27
CA MET A 1 24.24 -34.53 16.18
C MET A 1 24.74 -33.14 15.79
N LYS A 2 23.93 -32.33 15.07
CA LYS A 2 24.30 -30.96 14.67
C LYS A 2 24.14 -30.04 15.88
N PRO A 3 25.09 -29.16 16.17
CA PRO A 3 24.92 -28.20 17.27
C PRO A 3 23.75 -27.28 17.00
N ARG A 4 22.85 -27.12 17.98
CA ARG A 4 21.80 -26.10 17.99
C ARG A 4 22.48 -24.74 17.83
N ALA A 5 22.04 -23.99 16.83
CA ALA A 5 22.43 -22.58 16.72
C ALA A 5 22.04 -21.87 18.03
N ASP A 6 23.01 -21.28 18.64
CA ASP A 6 22.88 -20.44 19.83
C ASP A 6 22.01 -19.23 19.46
N LEU A 7 20.74 -19.29 19.88
CA LEU A 7 19.81 -18.17 19.82
C LEU A 7 20.13 -17.25 21.01
N THR A 8 21.39 -16.84 21.15
CA THR A 8 21.74 -15.75 22.04
C THR A 8 20.93 -14.53 21.59
N GLN A 9 19.97 -14.19 22.41
CA GLN A 9 19.19 -12.97 22.35
C GLN A 9 20.12 -11.83 21.90
N LYS A 10 19.98 -11.38 20.66
CA LYS A 10 20.46 -10.08 20.26
C LYS A 10 19.81 -9.11 21.23
N LYS A 11 20.59 -8.59 22.20
CA LYS A 11 20.15 -7.52 23.06
C LYS A 11 19.49 -6.48 22.17
N ASN A 12 18.19 -6.26 22.34
CA ASN A 12 17.48 -5.21 21.62
C ASN A 12 18.21 -3.91 21.85
N ASP A 13 18.85 -3.41 20.83
CA ASP A 13 19.49 -2.11 20.88
C ASP A 13 18.39 -1.06 20.71
N TRP A 14 17.87 -0.60 21.84
CA TRP A 14 16.80 0.40 21.91
C TRP A 14 17.19 1.77 21.32
N THR A 15 18.44 1.95 20.95
CA THR A 15 18.88 3.16 20.23
C THR A 15 18.63 3.07 18.74
N LYS A 16 18.23 1.88 18.24
CA LYS A 16 17.88 1.66 16.84
C LYS A 16 16.39 1.37 16.71
N PRO A 17 15.73 1.93 15.69
CA PRO A 17 14.33 1.61 15.41
C PRO A 17 14.14 0.09 15.27
N ALA A 18 13.15 -0.46 15.95
CA ALA A 18 12.87 -1.91 15.92
C ALA A 18 12.55 -2.42 14.51
N ALA A 19 12.08 -1.55 13.64
CA ALA A 19 11.70 -1.85 12.26
C ALA A 19 12.84 -1.69 11.24
N MET A 20 14.06 -1.32 11.65
CA MET A 20 15.18 -1.23 10.71
C MET A 20 15.79 -2.60 10.41
N SER A 21 15.03 -3.46 9.77
CA SER A 21 15.55 -4.52 8.91
C SER A 21 16.11 -3.99 7.59
N ILE A 22 15.99 -2.70 7.35
CA ILE A 22 16.38 -2.00 6.12
C ILE A 22 17.82 -1.54 6.28
N PRO A 23 18.75 -1.93 5.39
CA PRO A 23 20.08 -1.36 5.37
C PRO A 23 20.00 0.16 5.24
N LYS A 24 20.64 0.88 6.14
CA LYS A 24 20.62 2.35 6.18
C LYS A 24 21.04 2.97 4.84
N GLU A 25 21.94 2.32 4.13
CA GLU A 25 22.43 2.73 2.81
C GLU A 25 21.36 2.57 1.70
N GLY A 26 20.41 1.67 1.88
CA GLY A 26 19.31 1.46 0.94
C GLY A 26 18.13 2.39 1.17
N TYR A 27 18.00 2.94 2.39
CA TYR A 27 16.82 3.70 2.79
C TYR A 27 16.64 5.01 2.00
N PHE A 28 17.73 5.65 1.59
CA PHE A 28 17.70 6.92 0.88
C PHE A 28 17.97 6.83 -0.62
N LYS A 29 18.09 5.62 -1.17
CA LYS A 29 18.27 5.47 -2.62
C LYS A 29 16.92 5.52 -3.31
N VAL A 30 16.73 6.53 -4.15
CA VAL A 30 15.61 6.57 -5.09
C VAL A 30 15.85 5.50 -6.14
N GLU A 31 14.92 4.56 -6.26
CA GLU A 31 14.95 3.58 -7.33
C GLU A 31 14.24 4.09 -8.57
N LYS A 32 14.71 3.65 -9.73
CA LYS A 32 14.02 3.85 -10.98
C LYS A 32 13.14 2.63 -11.24
N GLY A 33 11.88 2.73 -10.87
CA GLY A 33 10.89 1.72 -11.21
C GLY A 33 10.53 1.74 -12.70
N ARG A 34 9.75 0.78 -13.14
CA ARG A 34 9.27 0.64 -14.53
C ARG A 34 8.54 1.89 -15.01
N TYR A 35 7.80 2.55 -14.14
CA TYR A 35 6.95 3.69 -14.45
C TYR A 35 7.54 5.03 -13.98
N GLY A 36 8.84 5.08 -13.70
CA GLY A 36 9.55 6.28 -13.25
C GLY A 36 10.19 6.13 -11.87
N PRO A 37 10.64 7.25 -11.25
CA PRO A 37 11.25 7.22 -9.94
C PRO A 37 10.28 6.68 -8.88
N VAL A 38 10.73 5.78 -8.04
CA VAL A 38 10.03 5.32 -6.84
C VAL A 38 10.73 5.83 -5.61
N TYR A 39 9.99 5.82 -4.49
CA TYR A 39 10.56 6.20 -3.21
C TYR A 39 11.68 5.25 -2.78
N PRO A 40 12.46 5.64 -1.75
CA PRO A 40 13.54 4.80 -1.27
C PRO A 40 13.10 3.36 -1.10
N ARG A 41 13.87 2.44 -1.63
CA ARG A 41 13.56 1.02 -1.52
C ARG A 41 13.66 0.60 -0.08
N THR A 42 12.56 0.03 0.42
CA THR A 42 12.57 -0.68 1.67
C THR A 42 12.48 -2.18 1.36
N PRO A 43 13.48 -3.00 1.74
CA PRO A 43 13.47 -4.44 1.44
C PRO A 43 12.33 -5.18 2.15
N ALA A 44 11.77 -4.59 3.19
CA ALA A 44 10.60 -5.08 3.92
C ALA A 44 9.81 -3.90 4.47
N CYS A 45 8.49 -4.07 4.62
CA CYS A 45 7.60 -3.08 5.22
C CYS A 45 7.59 -1.72 4.48
N TYR A 46 7.39 -1.76 3.17
CA TYR A 46 7.18 -0.54 2.43
C TYR A 46 5.85 0.10 2.84
N GLY A 47 5.92 1.27 3.46
CA GLY A 47 4.76 2.05 3.85
C GLY A 47 4.46 3.16 2.86
N PHE A 48 3.19 3.38 2.55
CA PHE A 48 2.80 4.55 1.77
C PHE A 48 1.42 5.08 2.17
N THR A 49 1.20 6.35 1.90
CA THR A 49 -0.05 7.04 2.17
C THR A 49 -0.48 7.81 0.93
N ILE A 50 -1.73 7.61 0.51
CA ILE A 50 -2.37 8.36 -0.57
C ILE A 50 -3.45 9.23 0.03
N ILE A 51 -3.51 10.49 -0.38
CA ILE A 51 -4.61 11.41 -0.05
C ILE A 51 -5.18 11.97 -1.34
N ALA A 52 -6.49 11.80 -1.53
CA ALA A 52 -7.18 12.31 -2.72
C ALA A 52 -8.55 12.89 -2.35
N LYS A 53 -9.08 13.76 -3.20
CA LYS A 53 -10.44 14.25 -3.07
C LYS A 53 -11.43 13.19 -3.53
N ILE A 54 -12.57 13.16 -2.86
CA ILE A 54 -13.69 12.29 -3.22
C ILE A 54 -14.56 13.01 -4.25
N LYS A 55 -15.02 12.30 -5.27
CA LYS A 55 -16.04 12.81 -6.18
C LYS A 55 -17.30 13.15 -5.37
N PRO A 56 -17.93 14.30 -5.59
CA PRO A 56 -19.12 14.69 -4.84
C PRO A 56 -20.19 13.58 -4.81
N GLY A 57 -20.70 13.29 -3.61
CA GLY A 57 -21.73 12.26 -3.38
C GLY A 57 -21.25 10.81 -3.48
N ARG A 58 -19.94 10.56 -3.45
CA ARG A 58 -19.39 9.19 -3.53
C ARG A 58 -18.86 8.65 -2.20
N GLU A 59 -18.98 9.38 -1.12
CA GLU A 59 -18.53 8.99 0.23
C GLU A 59 -19.20 7.70 0.71
N GLU A 60 -20.49 7.54 0.50
CA GLU A 60 -21.21 6.32 0.88
C GLU A 60 -20.83 5.11 0.01
N ALA A 61 -20.48 5.34 -1.25
CA ALA A 61 -19.95 4.27 -2.11
C ALA A 61 -18.61 3.77 -1.60
N ILE A 62 -17.74 4.64 -1.08
CA ILE A 62 -16.48 4.26 -0.46
C ILE A 62 -16.73 3.44 0.81
N ARG A 63 -17.67 3.87 1.68
CA ARG A 63 -18.04 3.11 2.89
C ARG A 63 -18.58 1.73 2.55
N ALA A 64 -19.49 1.66 1.58
CA ALA A 64 -20.06 0.38 1.12
C ALA A 64 -18.97 -0.53 0.52
N TYR A 65 -17.99 0.04 -0.20
CA TYR A 65 -16.86 -0.73 -0.73
C TYR A 65 -16.00 -1.28 0.43
N GLY A 66 -15.68 -0.46 1.43
CA GLY A 66 -14.94 -0.88 2.62
C GLY A 66 -15.61 -2.04 3.34
N LYS A 67 -16.93 -1.97 3.53
CA LYS A 67 -17.71 -3.04 4.14
C LYS A 67 -17.63 -4.36 3.35
N ARG A 68 -17.71 -4.30 2.01
CA ARG A 68 -17.54 -5.51 1.19
C ARG A 68 -16.16 -6.15 1.32
N ILE A 69 -15.11 -5.33 1.43
CA ILE A 69 -13.75 -5.85 1.67
C ILE A 69 -13.66 -6.51 3.04
N GLU A 70 -14.21 -5.90 4.08
CA GLU A 70 -14.27 -6.46 5.43
C GLU A 70 -14.99 -7.82 5.44
N GLU A 71 -16.15 -7.91 4.81
CA GLU A 71 -16.92 -9.15 4.67
C GLU A 71 -16.14 -10.22 3.89
N THR A 72 -15.44 -9.82 2.82
CA THR A 72 -14.60 -10.73 2.03
C THR A 72 -13.45 -11.29 2.86
N ILE A 73 -12.76 -10.45 3.62
CA ILE A 73 -11.66 -10.88 4.49
C ILE A 73 -12.18 -11.76 5.63
N ALA A 74 -13.35 -11.44 6.20
CA ALA A 74 -13.95 -12.28 7.23
C ALA A 74 -14.28 -13.70 6.72
N GLY A 75 -14.72 -13.82 5.46
CA GLY A 75 -14.99 -15.12 4.82
C GLY A 75 -13.76 -15.83 4.25
N LEU A 76 -12.74 -15.08 3.91
CA LEU A 76 -11.48 -15.58 3.32
C LEU A 76 -10.31 -14.74 3.85
N PRO A 77 -9.76 -15.08 5.04
CA PRO A 77 -8.71 -14.28 5.69
C PRO A 77 -7.47 -14.01 4.82
N ASP A 78 -7.15 -14.93 3.91
CA ASP A 78 -5.98 -14.82 3.02
C ASP A 78 -6.30 -14.11 1.68
N ALA A 79 -7.48 -13.51 1.53
CA ALA A 79 -7.89 -12.89 0.25
C ALA A 79 -6.89 -11.84 -0.28
N LEU A 80 -6.20 -11.14 0.61
CA LEU A 80 -5.20 -10.12 0.27
C LEU A 80 -3.75 -10.59 0.45
N ALA A 81 -3.51 -11.87 0.76
CA ALA A 81 -2.16 -12.39 1.02
C ALA A 81 -1.22 -12.23 -0.19
N VAL A 82 -1.76 -12.30 -1.42
CA VAL A 82 -0.99 -12.09 -2.66
C VAL A 82 -0.35 -10.69 -2.69
N LEU A 83 -0.95 -9.71 -2.05
CA LEU A 83 -0.45 -8.34 -1.95
C LEU A 83 0.63 -8.17 -0.88
N LYS A 84 0.89 -9.21 -0.09
CA LYS A 84 1.83 -9.17 1.05
C LYS A 84 1.59 -7.99 2.00
N LEU A 85 0.31 -7.68 2.19
CA LEU A 85 -0.13 -6.60 3.07
C LEU A 85 0.02 -7.01 4.54
N HIS A 86 0.63 -6.11 5.34
CA HIS A 86 0.64 -6.17 6.79
C HIS A 86 -0.41 -5.27 7.42
N TYR A 87 -0.68 -4.17 6.75
CA TYR A 87 -1.59 -3.15 7.27
C TYR A 87 -2.31 -2.47 6.11
N LEU A 88 -3.59 -2.24 6.29
CA LEU A 88 -4.42 -1.45 5.39
C LEU A 88 -5.38 -0.62 6.22
N ARG A 89 -5.42 0.67 5.94
CA ARG A 89 -6.33 1.60 6.59
C ARG A 89 -6.90 2.59 5.59
N TRP A 90 -8.20 2.77 5.63
CA TRP A 90 -8.92 3.78 4.87
C TRP A 90 -9.62 4.74 5.81
N VAL A 91 -9.53 6.02 5.53
CA VAL A 91 -10.14 7.07 6.35
C VAL A 91 -10.81 8.09 5.44
N LEU A 92 -12.06 8.42 5.78
CA LEU A 92 -12.73 9.61 5.27
C LEU A 92 -12.50 10.74 6.28
N PHE A 93 -12.16 11.92 5.81
CA PHE A 93 -11.88 13.06 6.66
C PHE A 93 -12.24 14.37 5.94
N ASP A 94 -12.09 15.50 6.61
CA ASP A 94 -12.45 16.83 6.09
C ASP A 94 -13.92 16.87 5.64
N HIS A 95 -14.85 16.51 6.56
CA HIS A 95 -16.29 16.39 6.29
C HIS A 95 -16.59 15.44 5.11
N ASP A 96 -15.89 14.31 5.05
CA ASP A 96 -16.02 13.28 4.03
C ASP A 96 -15.69 13.74 2.59
N THR A 97 -14.96 14.84 2.44
CA THR A 97 -14.51 15.32 1.12
C THR A 97 -13.19 14.73 0.67
N ARG A 98 -12.45 14.11 1.59
CA ARG A 98 -11.14 13.52 1.34
C ARG A 98 -11.06 12.07 1.80
N PHE A 99 -10.30 11.30 1.04
CA PHE A 99 -9.99 9.91 1.30
C PHE A 99 -8.50 9.73 1.56
N MET A 100 -8.16 9.01 2.61
CA MET A 100 -6.81 8.55 2.88
C MET A 100 -6.74 7.04 2.76
N TYR A 101 -5.79 6.56 1.98
CA TYR A 101 -5.39 5.17 1.88
C TYR A 101 -4.00 5.03 2.49
N GLN A 102 -3.85 4.14 3.43
CA GLN A 102 -2.59 3.83 4.11
C GLN A 102 -2.34 2.34 4.02
N ALA A 103 -1.16 1.94 3.58
CA ALA A 103 -0.78 0.53 3.50
C ALA A 103 0.68 0.30 3.88
N ILE A 104 0.97 -0.89 4.39
CA ILE A 104 2.31 -1.42 4.60
C ILE A 104 2.36 -2.80 3.97
N PHE A 105 3.36 -3.06 3.12
CA PHE A 105 3.51 -4.32 2.39
C PHE A 105 4.98 -4.71 2.20
N ASP A 106 5.23 -5.99 1.93
CA ASP A 106 6.57 -6.60 1.82
C ASP A 106 7.01 -6.81 0.37
N THR A 107 6.86 -5.82 -0.47
CA THR A 107 7.34 -5.89 -1.86
C THR A 107 7.68 -4.49 -2.36
N ASP A 108 8.27 -4.38 -3.55
CA ASP A 108 8.45 -3.06 -4.15
C ASP A 108 7.11 -2.48 -4.63
N PHE A 109 7.09 -1.16 -4.81
CA PHE A 109 5.88 -0.41 -5.13
C PHE A 109 5.25 -0.84 -6.48
N ASP A 110 6.08 -1.02 -7.52
CA ASP A 110 5.57 -1.37 -8.84
C ASP A 110 4.91 -2.74 -8.82
N LYS A 111 5.58 -3.72 -8.18
CA LYS A 111 5.03 -5.06 -8.02
C LYS A 111 3.73 -5.06 -7.22
N TYR A 112 3.69 -4.35 -6.09
CA TYR A 112 2.47 -4.23 -5.29
C TYR A 112 1.29 -3.70 -6.12
N THR A 113 1.52 -2.64 -6.90
CA THR A 113 0.49 -2.01 -7.71
C THR A 113 0.02 -2.93 -8.84
N GLU A 114 0.95 -3.60 -9.53
CA GLU A 114 0.64 -4.56 -10.58
C GLU A 114 -0.17 -5.76 -10.05
N ASP A 115 0.24 -6.31 -8.90
CA ASP A 115 -0.46 -7.42 -8.26
C ASP A 115 -1.88 -7.01 -7.80
N ALA A 116 -2.04 -5.79 -7.29
CA ALA A 116 -3.36 -5.24 -6.93
C ALA A 116 -4.27 -5.12 -8.15
N ILE A 117 -3.78 -4.56 -9.26
CA ILE A 117 -4.55 -4.44 -10.50
C ILE A 117 -4.91 -5.83 -11.04
N ALA A 118 -3.97 -6.77 -11.04
CA ALA A 118 -4.22 -8.14 -11.49
C ALA A 118 -5.29 -8.83 -10.63
N LEU A 119 -5.25 -8.63 -9.30
CA LEU A 119 -6.25 -9.15 -8.37
C LEU A 119 -7.64 -8.59 -8.68
N PHE A 120 -7.77 -7.28 -8.84
CA PHE A 120 -9.05 -6.63 -9.16
C PHE A 120 -9.62 -7.11 -10.49
N ARG A 121 -8.77 -7.22 -11.53
CA ARG A 121 -9.19 -7.76 -12.83
C ARG A 121 -9.68 -9.20 -12.73
N LYS A 122 -8.92 -10.06 -12.05
CA LYS A 122 -9.24 -11.48 -11.87
C LYS A 122 -10.56 -11.67 -11.10
N ALA A 123 -10.76 -10.85 -10.08
CA ALA A 123 -11.96 -10.88 -9.25
C ALA A 123 -13.17 -10.20 -9.93
N GLY A 124 -12.97 -9.50 -11.05
CA GLY A 124 -14.03 -8.75 -11.75
C GLY A 124 -14.59 -7.60 -10.91
N ILE A 125 -13.80 -7.09 -9.95
CA ILE A 125 -14.21 -6.02 -9.05
C ILE A 125 -13.62 -4.68 -9.50
N ASP A 126 -14.30 -3.62 -9.10
CA ASP A 126 -13.80 -2.26 -9.25
C ASP A 126 -12.84 -1.91 -8.11
N THR A 127 -12.15 -0.80 -8.21
CA THR A 127 -11.31 -0.30 -7.11
C THR A 127 -12.01 0.83 -6.36
N VAL A 128 -11.70 0.97 -5.08
CA VAL A 128 -12.16 2.11 -4.27
C VAL A 128 -11.77 3.45 -4.88
N PHE A 129 -10.64 3.50 -5.59
CA PHE A 129 -10.12 4.71 -6.24
C PHE A 129 -11.02 5.27 -7.34
N GLU A 130 -11.93 4.49 -7.92
CA GLU A 130 -12.89 5.00 -8.91
C GLU A 130 -13.82 6.09 -8.36
N ASN A 131 -13.93 6.18 -7.03
CA ASN A 131 -14.70 7.22 -6.34
C ASN A 131 -13.91 8.52 -6.13
N LEU A 132 -12.65 8.59 -6.57
CA LEU A 132 -11.77 9.73 -6.35
C LEU A 132 -11.70 10.63 -7.58
N GLU A 133 -11.57 11.93 -7.36
CA GLU A 133 -11.38 12.90 -8.44
C GLU A 133 -10.09 12.62 -9.21
N GLY A 134 -10.14 12.71 -10.54
CA GLY A 134 -8.99 12.52 -11.41
C GLY A 134 -8.56 11.07 -11.61
N PHE A 135 -9.21 10.09 -10.98
CA PHE A 135 -8.86 8.68 -11.20
C PHE A 135 -9.19 8.25 -12.64
N PRO A 136 -8.25 7.57 -13.33
CA PRO A 136 -8.43 7.19 -14.74
C PRO A 136 -9.52 6.11 -14.90
N LEU A 137 -10.46 6.34 -15.81
CA LEU A 137 -11.56 5.40 -16.07
C LEU A 137 -11.10 4.15 -16.81
N ASP A 138 -10.00 4.25 -17.55
CA ASP A 138 -9.39 3.16 -18.35
C ASP A 138 -8.36 2.32 -17.58
N TRP A 139 -8.28 2.48 -16.26
CA TRP A 139 -7.27 1.84 -15.41
C TRP A 139 -7.14 0.32 -15.59
N LYS A 140 -8.23 -0.35 -15.95
CA LYS A 140 -8.24 -1.82 -16.19
C LYS A 140 -7.37 -2.23 -17.37
N THR A 141 -7.19 -1.35 -18.35
CA THR A 141 -6.37 -1.57 -19.54
C THR A 141 -5.11 -0.71 -19.58
N ASN A 142 -5.07 0.34 -18.75
CA ASN A 142 -3.98 1.32 -18.68
C ASN A 142 -3.37 1.35 -17.27
N THR A 143 -2.55 0.33 -16.98
CA THR A 143 -1.86 0.18 -15.70
C THR A 143 -0.98 1.40 -15.38
N GLU A 144 -0.35 2.00 -16.40
CA GLU A 144 0.48 3.19 -16.20
C GLU A 144 -0.32 4.38 -15.67
N ALA A 145 -1.53 4.60 -16.17
CA ALA A 145 -2.40 5.67 -15.67
C ALA A 145 -2.79 5.45 -14.20
N PHE A 146 -3.07 4.20 -13.81
CA PHE A 146 -3.32 3.85 -12.42
C PHE A 146 -2.10 4.17 -11.53
N VAL A 147 -0.93 3.68 -11.91
CA VAL A 147 0.31 3.91 -11.15
C VAL A 147 0.63 5.41 -11.03
N ARG A 148 0.43 6.16 -12.13
CA ARG A 148 0.64 7.61 -12.13
C ARG A 148 -0.29 8.30 -11.14
N PHE A 149 -1.57 7.97 -11.14
CA PHE A 149 -2.54 8.52 -10.18
C PHE A 149 -2.10 8.27 -8.74
N VAL A 150 -1.72 7.03 -8.42
CA VAL A 150 -1.27 6.67 -7.07
C VAL A 150 -0.04 7.49 -6.67
N ARG A 151 0.93 7.64 -7.56
CA ARG A 151 2.15 8.42 -7.30
C ARG A 151 1.89 9.90 -7.11
N GLU A 152 1.03 10.49 -7.93
CA GLU A 152 0.70 11.92 -7.84
C GLU A 152 -0.04 12.28 -6.55
N HIS A 153 -0.73 11.31 -5.94
CA HIS A 153 -1.47 11.49 -4.69
C HIS A 153 -0.75 10.96 -3.46
N GLN A 154 0.46 10.41 -3.64
CA GLN A 154 1.24 9.89 -2.53
C GLN A 154 1.79 11.02 -1.68
N CYS A 155 1.62 10.89 -0.36
CA CYS A 155 2.20 11.79 0.62
C CYS A 155 3.55 11.25 1.07
N ASN A 156 4.59 12.10 0.98
CA ASN A 156 5.91 11.76 1.51
C ASN A 156 5.87 11.83 3.03
N SER A 157 6.32 10.78 3.68
CA SER A 157 6.61 10.88 5.10
C SER A 157 7.93 11.64 5.31
N PHE A 158 8.00 12.41 6.38
CA PHE A 158 9.24 13.07 6.80
C PHE A 158 9.86 12.34 8.01
N LEU A 159 9.15 11.40 8.59
CA LEU A 159 9.59 10.53 9.67
C LEU A 159 8.88 9.18 9.54
N GLU A 160 9.65 8.11 9.51
CA GLU A 160 9.17 6.73 9.64
C GLU A 160 9.96 6.03 10.75
N TYR A 161 9.27 5.25 11.57
CA TYR A 161 9.85 4.53 12.69
C TYR A 161 9.44 3.06 12.67
#